data_04ccb2a50bdebc44acca55c43b927a65
#
_entry.id   04ccb2a50bdebc44acca55c43b927a65
#
_cell.length_a   1.000
_cell.length_b   1.000
_cell.length_c   1.000
_cell.angle_alpha   90.00
_cell.angle_beta   90.00
_cell.angle_gamma   90.00
#
_symmetry.space_group_name_H-M   'P 1'
#
loop_
_entity.id
_entity.type
_entity.pdbx_description
1 polymer ?
#
loop_
_entity_poly.entity_id
_entity_poly.type
_entity_poly.pdbx_seq_one_letter_code
_entity_poly.pdbx_strand_id
1 'polypeptide(L)'
;MAVIKKFKAVKISQNHLLGIQDLSFSEVSYILDEAKDFIKLNKSTSKKTDILRGKTQINLFFEPSTRTQSSFELAGKRLGADVMSMNIVNSAIKKGETLIDTAMTLNAMHPDIIVVRHQDSGAPNLLSQKVNCSVINAGDGRREHPTQALLDALTIINRRGKVEGLKIAICGDILHSRVARSNIYLMNMLGAEINIVAPKTLLPHSIERLGVNVF
;
A
#
# COMPACT_ATOMS: atom_id res chain seq x y z
N MET A 1 -31.61 4.00 -2.88
CA MET A 1 -30.83 4.78 -1.88
C MET A 1 -29.96 3.80 -1.10
N ALA A 2 -28.65 3.77 -1.38
CA ALA A 2 -27.71 2.95 -0.61
C ALA A 2 -27.49 3.62 0.74
N VAL A 3 -27.78 2.89 1.82
CA VAL A 3 -27.57 3.34 3.21
C VAL A 3 -26.05 3.44 3.41
N ILE A 4 -25.51 4.63 3.30
CA ILE A 4 -24.16 4.93 3.79
C ILE A 4 -24.26 4.84 5.31
N LYS A 5 -23.85 3.71 5.90
CA LYS A 5 -23.66 3.59 7.33
C LYS A 5 -22.72 4.71 7.78
N LYS A 6 -23.16 5.51 8.76
CA LYS A 6 -22.29 6.46 9.47
C LYS A 6 -21.10 5.67 10.01
N PHE A 7 -19.93 5.91 9.42
CA PHE A 7 -18.68 5.30 9.81
C PHE A 7 -18.39 5.62 11.28
N LYS A 8 -18.08 4.61 12.09
CA LYS A 8 -17.44 4.82 13.39
C LYS A 8 -16.05 5.40 13.05
N ALA A 9 -15.85 6.68 13.33
CA ALA A 9 -14.61 7.36 13.02
C ALA A 9 -13.47 6.82 13.90
N VAL A 10 -12.83 5.75 13.45
CA VAL A 10 -11.44 5.51 13.84
C VAL A 10 -10.64 6.54 13.05
N LYS A 11 -10.10 7.52 13.75
CA LYS A 11 -9.22 8.50 13.10
C LYS A 11 -7.90 7.80 12.83
N ILE A 12 -7.59 7.57 11.56
CA ILE A 12 -6.23 7.15 11.16
C ILE A 12 -5.30 8.29 11.58
N SER A 13 -4.32 7.99 12.41
CA SER A 13 -3.42 8.98 13.01
C SER A 13 -2.40 9.52 12.01
N GLN A 14 -2.11 8.73 10.97
CA GLN A 14 -1.11 9.03 9.96
C GLN A 14 -1.73 9.77 8.77
N ASN A 15 -1.05 10.81 8.31
CA ASN A 15 -1.42 11.52 7.07
C ASN A 15 -0.99 10.75 5.81
N HIS A 16 -0.08 9.79 5.95
CA HIS A 16 0.51 9.01 4.87
C HIS A 16 0.39 7.52 5.16
N LEU A 17 0.39 6.68 4.13
CA LEU A 17 0.50 5.23 4.24
C LEU A 17 1.85 4.78 3.66
N LEU A 18 2.90 4.81 4.47
CA LEU A 18 4.28 4.52 4.03
C LEU A 18 4.72 3.09 4.30
N GLY A 19 4.22 2.47 5.36
CA GLY A 19 4.52 1.11 5.77
C GLY A 19 3.46 0.51 6.67
N ILE A 20 3.53 -0.79 6.92
CA ILE A 20 2.68 -1.48 7.90
C ILE A 20 3.11 -1.14 9.32
N GLN A 21 4.41 -0.93 9.56
CA GLN A 21 4.94 -0.62 10.88
C GLN A 21 4.41 0.69 11.47
N ASP A 22 3.94 1.60 10.61
CA ASP A 22 3.40 2.91 11.01
C ASP A 22 1.93 2.84 11.43
N LEU A 23 1.27 1.68 11.26
CA LEU A 23 -0.13 1.47 11.59
C LEU A 23 -0.30 0.72 12.91
N SER A 24 -1.30 1.10 13.67
CA SER A 24 -1.78 0.34 14.82
C SER A 24 -2.72 -0.81 14.38
N PHE A 25 -2.90 -1.80 15.26
CA PHE A 25 -3.87 -2.88 15.03
C PHE A 25 -5.29 -2.35 14.78
N SER A 26 -5.71 -1.29 15.47
CA SER A 26 -7.03 -0.69 15.29
C SER A 26 -7.20 -0.02 13.92
N GLU A 27 -6.16 0.63 13.42
CA GLU A 27 -6.16 1.24 12.08
C GLU A 27 -6.17 0.18 10.98
N VAL A 28 -5.37 -0.88 11.13
CA VAL A 28 -5.40 -2.03 10.22
C VAL A 28 -6.78 -2.66 10.18
N SER A 29 -7.39 -2.92 11.35
CA SER A 29 -8.72 -3.51 11.43
C SER A 29 -9.76 -2.63 10.76
N TYR A 30 -9.70 -1.32 10.99
CA TYR A 30 -10.58 -0.36 10.34
C TYR A 30 -10.44 -0.37 8.81
N ILE A 31 -9.19 -0.34 8.29
CA ILE A 31 -8.93 -0.39 6.84
C ILE A 31 -9.47 -1.68 6.22
N LEU A 32 -9.28 -2.83 6.88
CA LEU A 32 -9.76 -4.12 6.40
C LEU A 32 -11.29 -4.20 6.40
N ASP A 33 -11.98 -3.62 7.39
CA ASP A 33 -13.44 -3.60 7.44
C ASP A 33 -14.03 -2.67 6.37
N GLU A 34 -13.46 -1.48 6.16
CA GLU A 34 -13.82 -0.60 5.06
C GLU A 34 -13.64 -1.30 3.70
N ALA A 35 -12.52 -2.01 3.51
CA ALA A 35 -12.26 -2.74 2.28
C ALA A 35 -13.33 -3.80 1.98
N LYS A 36 -13.92 -4.46 2.99
CA LYS A 36 -15.04 -5.41 2.81
C LYS A 36 -16.28 -4.73 2.22
N ASP A 37 -16.58 -3.50 2.65
CA ASP A 37 -17.73 -2.76 2.12
C ASP A 37 -17.47 -2.28 0.68
N PHE A 38 -16.24 -1.89 0.35
CA PHE A 38 -15.87 -1.61 -1.04
C PHE A 38 -15.89 -2.84 -1.96
N ILE A 39 -15.67 -4.06 -1.45
CA ILE A 39 -15.88 -5.29 -2.23
C ILE A 39 -17.36 -5.42 -2.63
N LYS A 40 -18.30 -5.11 -1.74
CA LYS A 40 -19.73 -5.13 -2.03
C LYS A 40 -20.08 -4.06 -3.08
N LEU A 41 -19.56 -2.84 -2.93
CA LEU A 41 -19.74 -1.76 -3.91
C LEU A 41 -19.22 -2.18 -5.28
N ASN A 42 -18.06 -2.80 -5.36
CA ASN A 42 -17.45 -3.25 -6.62
C ASN A 42 -18.27 -4.31 -7.36
N LYS A 43 -19.15 -5.04 -6.65
CA LYS A 43 -20.06 -6.03 -7.22
C LYS A 43 -21.44 -5.45 -7.55
N SER A 44 -21.75 -4.22 -7.16
CA SER A 44 -23.01 -3.56 -7.41
C SER A 44 -23.11 -3.03 -8.86
N THR A 45 -24.33 -2.69 -9.30
CA THR A 45 -24.58 -2.09 -10.62
C THR A 45 -23.91 -0.72 -10.75
N SER A 46 -23.99 0.12 -9.70
CA SER A 46 -23.28 1.40 -9.62
C SER A 46 -22.01 1.23 -8.80
N LYS A 47 -20.85 1.35 -9.45
CA LYS A 47 -19.53 1.15 -8.83
C LYS A 47 -18.83 2.45 -8.47
N LYS A 48 -19.50 3.59 -8.67
CA LYS A 48 -18.96 4.93 -8.39
C LYS A 48 -19.57 5.52 -7.13
N THR A 49 -18.75 6.28 -6.41
CA THR A 49 -19.15 7.13 -5.30
C THR A 49 -18.58 8.53 -5.48
N ASP A 50 -19.02 9.49 -4.69
CA ASP A 50 -18.55 10.87 -4.71
C ASP A 50 -17.63 11.19 -3.49
N ILE A 51 -17.07 10.16 -2.83
CA ILE A 51 -16.27 10.32 -1.61
C ILE A 51 -15.06 11.23 -1.83
N LEU A 52 -14.40 11.11 -3.00
CA LEU A 52 -13.24 11.91 -3.37
C LEU A 52 -13.57 12.94 -4.47
N ARG A 53 -14.83 13.33 -4.62
CA ARG A 53 -15.22 14.35 -5.61
C ARG A 53 -14.50 15.66 -5.37
N GLY A 54 -13.87 16.23 -6.39
CA GLY A 54 -13.07 17.44 -6.32
C GLY A 54 -11.68 17.24 -5.70
N LYS A 55 -11.28 15.97 -5.46
CA LYS A 55 -9.94 15.60 -5.02
C LYS A 55 -9.09 15.12 -6.20
N THR A 56 -7.82 15.50 -6.19
CA THR A 56 -6.85 15.11 -7.23
C THR A 56 -5.93 14.01 -6.71
N GLN A 57 -5.88 12.88 -7.42
CA GLN A 57 -4.97 11.77 -7.17
C GLN A 57 -3.94 11.68 -8.29
N ILE A 58 -2.65 11.69 -7.93
CA ILE A 58 -1.54 11.46 -8.87
C ILE A 58 -0.92 10.11 -8.59
N ASN A 59 -0.89 9.23 -9.60
CA ASN A 59 -0.18 7.94 -9.55
C ASN A 59 1.19 8.12 -10.19
N LEU A 60 2.23 8.08 -9.36
CA LEU A 60 3.62 8.34 -9.74
C LEU A 60 4.43 7.06 -9.72
N PHE A 61 4.70 6.48 -10.89
CA PHE A 61 5.35 5.18 -11.01
C PHE A 61 6.71 5.32 -11.69
N PHE A 62 7.78 5.03 -10.92
CA PHE A 62 9.18 5.00 -11.37
C PHE A 62 9.64 3.60 -11.79
N GLU A 63 8.84 2.57 -11.54
CA GLU A 63 9.03 1.22 -12.07
C GLU A 63 7.72 0.70 -12.69
N PRO A 64 7.80 -0.10 -13.77
CA PRO A 64 6.61 -0.64 -14.42
C PRO A 64 5.80 -1.53 -13.48
N SER A 65 4.50 -1.31 -13.40
CA SER A 65 3.59 -2.17 -12.65
C SER A 65 2.15 -2.01 -13.13
N THR A 66 1.78 -2.77 -14.14
CA THR A 66 0.43 -2.70 -14.73
C THR A 66 -0.66 -2.95 -13.70
N ARG A 67 -0.55 -4.02 -12.89
CA ARG A 67 -1.56 -4.37 -11.90
C ARG A 67 -1.75 -3.29 -10.84
N THR A 68 -0.65 -2.83 -10.23
CA THR A 68 -0.71 -1.84 -9.15
C THR A 68 -1.20 -0.49 -9.67
N GLN A 69 -0.66 -0.01 -10.78
CA GLN A 69 -1.07 1.25 -11.38
C GLN A 69 -2.56 1.23 -11.74
N SER A 70 -3.02 0.19 -12.45
CA SER A 70 -4.44 0.07 -12.84
C SER A 70 -5.37 -0.04 -11.63
N SER A 71 -4.95 -0.72 -10.56
CA SER A 71 -5.77 -0.84 -9.35
C SER A 71 -5.96 0.51 -8.64
N PHE A 72 -4.91 1.31 -8.49
CA PHE A 72 -5.01 2.65 -7.90
C PHE A 72 -5.76 3.63 -8.80
N GLU A 73 -5.55 3.57 -10.11
CA GLU A 73 -6.28 4.40 -11.06
C GLU A 73 -7.78 4.09 -11.02
N LEU A 74 -8.14 2.80 -11.03
CA LEU A 74 -9.52 2.38 -10.94
C LEU A 74 -10.16 2.75 -9.60
N ALA A 75 -9.42 2.63 -8.49
CA ALA A 75 -9.91 2.99 -7.16
C ALA A 75 -10.23 4.49 -7.08
N GLY A 76 -9.31 5.36 -7.48
CA GLY A 76 -9.53 6.81 -7.48
C GLY A 76 -10.74 7.22 -8.34
N LYS A 77 -10.83 6.69 -9.57
CA LYS A 77 -11.97 6.95 -10.48
C LYS A 77 -13.31 6.46 -9.92
N ARG A 78 -13.34 5.33 -9.20
CA ARG A 78 -14.54 4.81 -8.54
C ARG A 78 -14.95 5.64 -7.32
N LEU A 79 -13.99 6.23 -6.63
CA LEU A 79 -14.24 7.13 -5.51
C LEU A 79 -14.60 8.57 -5.94
N GLY A 80 -14.54 8.88 -7.25
CA GLY A 80 -14.91 10.19 -7.79
C GLY A 80 -13.77 11.19 -7.88
N ALA A 81 -12.51 10.75 -7.67
CA ALA A 81 -11.34 11.61 -7.81
C ALA A 81 -11.00 11.90 -9.27
N ASP A 82 -10.37 13.06 -9.51
CA ASP A 82 -9.62 13.34 -10.73
C ASP A 82 -8.29 12.61 -10.65
N VAL A 83 -8.08 11.62 -11.54
CA VAL A 83 -6.91 10.73 -11.47
C VAL A 83 -5.98 10.97 -12.64
N MET A 84 -4.73 11.29 -12.35
CA MET A 84 -3.64 11.39 -13.30
C MET A 84 -2.61 10.30 -13.04
N SER A 85 -2.29 9.49 -14.04
CA SER A 85 -1.25 8.45 -13.95
C SER A 85 -0.03 8.85 -14.78
N MET A 86 1.13 8.89 -14.13
CA MET A 86 2.41 9.24 -14.74
C MET A 86 3.38 8.05 -14.65
N ASN A 87 3.89 7.64 -15.80
CA ASN A 87 4.97 6.67 -15.88
C ASN A 87 6.27 7.43 -16.22
N ILE A 88 7.12 7.63 -15.21
CA ILE A 88 8.30 8.50 -15.31
C ILE A 88 9.51 7.79 -15.92
N VAL A 89 9.49 6.45 -16.01
CA VAL A 89 10.61 5.63 -16.52
C VAL A 89 11.13 6.14 -17.88
N ASN A 90 10.30 6.80 -18.68
CA ASN A 90 10.63 7.24 -20.03
C ASN A 90 10.78 8.75 -20.21
N SER A 91 10.43 9.60 -19.25
CA SER A 91 10.35 11.06 -19.46
C SER A 91 11.29 11.89 -18.60
N ALA A 92 11.23 11.84 -17.28
CA ALA A 92 11.94 12.76 -16.40
C ALA A 92 13.38 12.29 -16.08
N ILE A 93 13.60 10.98 -15.88
CA ILE A 93 14.94 10.43 -15.60
C ILE A 93 15.90 10.69 -16.77
N LYS A 94 15.41 10.67 -18.01
CA LYS A 94 16.22 10.98 -19.20
C LYS A 94 16.67 12.45 -19.27
N LYS A 95 16.03 13.35 -18.50
CA LYS A 95 16.36 14.78 -18.45
C LYS A 95 17.20 15.18 -17.23
N GLY A 96 17.60 14.21 -16.38
CA GLY A 96 18.40 14.49 -15.19
C GLY A 96 17.60 15.05 -14.01
N GLU A 97 16.27 15.01 -14.04
CA GLU A 97 15.44 15.44 -12.93
C GLU A 97 15.56 14.47 -11.73
N THR A 98 15.70 15.03 -10.54
CA THR A 98 15.72 14.24 -9.30
C THR A 98 14.29 13.92 -8.84
N LEU A 99 14.16 12.93 -7.92
CA LEU A 99 12.89 12.63 -7.25
C LEU A 99 12.32 13.88 -6.54
N ILE A 100 13.19 14.72 -5.97
CA ILE A 100 12.78 15.93 -5.26
C ILE A 100 12.24 16.97 -6.25
N ASP A 101 12.87 17.17 -7.39
CA ASP A 101 12.39 18.10 -8.42
C ASP A 101 11.00 17.69 -8.93
N THR A 102 10.83 16.40 -9.19
CA THR A 102 9.52 15.85 -9.55
C THR A 102 8.49 16.08 -8.43
N ALA A 103 8.87 15.85 -7.18
CA ALA A 103 7.99 16.07 -6.02
C ALA A 103 7.55 17.54 -5.92
N MET A 104 8.47 18.47 -6.05
CA MET A 104 8.18 19.91 -5.96
C MET A 104 7.28 20.38 -7.10
N THR A 105 7.52 19.89 -8.32
CA THR A 105 6.67 20.18 -9.48
C THR A 105 5.24 19.68 -9.27
N LEU A 106 5.08 18.45 -8.78
CA LEU A 106 3.76 17.89 -8.51
C LEU A 106 3.07 18.58 -7.34
N ASN A 107 3.83 18.95 -6.29
CA ASN A 107 3.28 19.66 -5.14
C ASN A 107 2.71 21.05 -5.55
N ALA A 108 3.32 21.70 -6.52
CA ALA A 108 2.83 22.98 -7.06
C ALA A 108 1.49 22.83 -7.84
N MET A 109 1.10 21.61 -8.22
CA MET A 109 -0.20 21.32 -8.82
C MET A 109 -1.30 21.09 -7.76
N HIS A 110 -0.96 21.18 -6.47
CA HIS A 110 -1.87 21.01 -5.33
C HIS A 110 -2.68 19.70 -5.35
N PRO A 111 -2.04 18.52 -5.51
CA PRO A 111 -2.75 17.25 -5.40
C PRO A 111 -3.20 17.00 -3.95
N ASP A 112 -4.24 16.18 -3.77
CA ASP A 112 -4.67 15.72 -2.45
C ASP A 112 -3.99 14.41 -2.07
N ILE A 113 -3.68 13.56 -3.07
CA ILE A 113 -3.10 12.23 -2.88
C ILE A 113 -2.03 11.97 -3.95
N ILE A 114 -0.85 11.53 -3.50
CA ILE A 114 0.17 10.97 -4.39
C ILE A 114 0.35 9.49 -4.05
N VAL A 115 0.13 8.62 -5.03
CA VAL A 115 0.45 7.20 -4.97
C VAL A 115 1.80 6.99 -5.62
N VAL A 116 2.81 6.55 -4.89
CA VAL A 116 4.17 6.43 -5.40
C VAL A 116 4.68 4.99 -5.37
N ARG A 117 5.32 4.58 -6.47
CA ARG A 117 6.07 3.34 -6.57
C ARG A 117 7.47 3.63 -7.10
N HIS A 118 8.49 3.19 -6.36
CA HIS A 118 9.89 3.48 -6.66
C HIS A 118 10.78 2.24 -6.48
N GLN A 119 11.84 2.15 -7.27
CA GLN A 119 12.83 1.09 -7.17
C GLN A 119 13.76 1.24 -5.95
N ASP A 120 13.95 2.45 -5.46
CA ASP A 120 14.83 2.73 -4.32
C ASP A 120 14.02 2.80 -3.03
N SER A 121 14.51 2.10 -2.01
CA SER A 121 13.91 2.09 -0.67
C SER A 121 14.03 3.46 -0.01
N GLY A 122 12.93 3.92 0.59
CA GLY A 122 12.84 5.22 1.26
C GLY A 122 12.28 6.36 0.38
N ALA A 123 12.11 6.15 -0.92
CA ALA A 123 11.59 7.17 -1.83
C ALA A 123 10.20 7.71 -1.42
N PRO A 124 9.20 6.88 -1.06
CA PRO A 124 7.92 7.38 -0.56
C PRO A 124 8.04 8.21 0.73
N ASN A 125 8.95 7.82 1.62
CA ASN A 125 9.20 8.55 2.85
C ASN A 125 9.85 9.92 2.59
N LEU A 126 10.81 9.98 1.66
CA LEU A 126 11.40 11.25 1.23
C LEU A 126 10.36 12.18 0.60
N LEU A 127 9.51 11.63 -0.27
CA LEU A 127 8.40 12.38 -0.88
C LEU A 127 7.44 12.95 0.16
N SER A 128 7.03 12.16 1.15
CA SER A 128 6.08 12.59 2.18
C SER A 128 6.55 13.80 3.00
N GLN A 129 7.88 14.02 3.06
CA GLN A 129 8.49 15.18 3.75
C GLN A 129 8.55 16.43 2.85
N LYS A 130 8.29 16.31 1.56
CA LYS A 130 8.46 17.38 0.56
C LYS A 130 7.15 17.84 -0.07
N VAL A 131 6.06 17.14 0.17
CA VAL A 131 4.74 17.46 -0.40
C VAL A 131 3.72 17.76 0.70
N ASN A 132 2.69 18.54 0.37
CA ASN A 132 1.64 18.96 1.30
C ASN A 132 0.39 18.06 1.27
N CYS A 133 0.46 16.93 0.53
CA CYS A 133 -0.65 16.00 0.34
C CYS A 133 -0.37 14.64 0.97
N SER A 134 -1.37 13.78 1.02
CA SER A 134 -1.20 12.40 1.48
C SER A 134 -0.36 11.58 0.50
N VAL A 135 0.60 10.80 1.01
CA VAL A 135 1.43 9.88 0.21
C VAL A 135 1.06 8.44 0.54
N ILE A 136 0.80 7.64 -0.51
CA ILE A 136 0.54 6.21 -0.41
C ILE A 136 1.68 5.45 -1.10
N ASN A 137 2.32 4.57 -0.35
CA ASN A 137 3.37 3.68 -0.85
C ASN A 137 2.76 2.51 -1.64
N ALA A 138 3.01 2.47 -2.94
CA ALA A 138 2.60 1.41 -3.87
C ALA A 138 3.74 0.44 -4.23
N GLY A 139 4.79 0.42 -3.43
CA GLY A 139 5.97 -0.42 -3.57
C GLY A 139 7.26 0.39 -3.50
N ASP A 140 8.06 0.12 -2.49
CA ASP A 140 9.23 0.88 -2.06
C ASP A 140 10.47 -0.01 -2.04
N GLY A 141 11.18 -0.07 -3.14
CA GLY A 141 12.41 -0.85 -3.27
C GLY A 141 12.28 -2.28 -2.75
N ARG A 142 13.06 -2.61 -1.73
CA ARG A 142 13.00 -3.88 -0.98
C ARG A 142 12.36 -3.70 0.40
N ARG A 143 11.85 -2.51 0.73
CA ARG A 143 11.41 -2.15 2.06
C ARG A 143 9.98 -2.62 2.33
N GLU A 144 8.97 -1.98 1.70
CA GLU A 144 7.58 -2.29 1.97
C GLU A 144 6.65 -2.11 0.76
N HIS A 145 5.52 -2.82 0.82
CA HIS A 145 4.36 -2.66 -0.05
C HIS A 145 3.09 -2.82 0.80
N PRO A 146 2.73 -1.81 1.61
CA PRO A 146 1.70 -1.94 2.64
C PRO A 146 0.34 -2.34 2.07
N THR A 147 -0.06 -1.76 0.92
CA THR A 147 -1.35 -2.07 0.31
C THR A 147 -1.43 -3.51 -0.23
N GLN A 148 -0.30 -4.13 -0.59
CA GLN A 148 -0.27 -5.54 -0.97
C GLN A 148 -0.49 -6.43 0.27
N ALA A 149 0.19 -6.15 1.37
CA ALA A 149 0.00 -6.92 2.60
C ALA A 149 -1.44 -6.83 3.12
N LEU A 150 -2.05 -5.63 3.08
CA LEU A 150 -3.47 -5.44 3.44
C LEU A 150 -4.41 -6.25 2.52
N LEU A 151 -4.12 -6.32 1.22
CA LEU A 151 -4.86 -7.15 0.26
C LEU A 151 -4.71 -8.63 0.57
N ASP A 152 -3.50 -9.08 0.89
CA ASP A 152 -3.21 -10.48 1.25
C ASP A 152 -3.94 -10.85 2.55
N ALA A 153 -3.88 -10.00 3.58
CA ALA A 153 -4.62 -10.19 4.83
C ALA A 153 -6.13 -10.30 4.61
N LEU A 154 -6.70 -9.39 3.81
CA LEU A 154 -8.13 -9.41 3.47
C LEU A 154 -8.51 -10.70 2.72
N THR A 155 -7.64 -11.17 1.83
CA THR A 155 -7.84 -12.42 1.09
C THR A 155 -7.86 -13.64 2.03
N ILE A 156 -6.93 -13.67 2.99
CA ILE A 156 -6.86 -14.73 4.01
C ILE A 156 -8.13 -14.68 4.88
N ILE A 157 -8.51 -13.51 5.37
CA ILE A 157 -9.72 -13.34 6.19
C ILE A 157 -10.96 -13.81 5.44
N ASN A 158 -11.11 -13.46 4.17
CA ASN A 158 -12.25 -13.87 3.35
C ASN A 158 -12.29 -15.39 3.11
N ARG A 159 -11.14 -16.08 3.14
CA ARG A 159 -11.05 -17.53 2.91
C ARG A 159 -11.05 -18.36 4.19
N ARG A 160 -10.48 -17.84 5.28
CA ARG A 160 -10.23 -18.55 6.54
C ARG A 160 -11.02 -18.00 7.73
N GLY A 161 -11.69 -16.86 7.56
CA GLY A 161 -12.43 -16.16 8.62
C GLY A 161 -11.57 -15.25 9.48
N LYS A 162 -10.33 -15.61 9.77
CA LYS A 162 -9.38 -14.84 10.58
C LYS A 162 -7.94 -15.11 10.18
N VAL A 163 -7.02 -14.29 10.65
CA VAL A 163 -5.56 -14.51 10.52
C VAL A 163 -4.98 -15.09 11.81
N GLU A 164 -5.52 -14.67 12.95
CA GLU A 164 -5.06 -15.10 14.27
C GLU A 164 -4.93 -16.62 14.40
N GLY A 165 -3.80 -17.10 14.89
CA GLY A 165 -3.50 -18.51 15.10
C GLY A 165 -3.22 -19.32 13.82
N LEU A 166 -3.20 -18.70 12.64
CA LEU A 166 -2.78 -19.38 11.42
C LEU A 166 -1.27 -19.56 11.39
N LYS A 167 -0.81 -20.66 10.80
CA LYS A 167 0.58 -20.88 10.42
C LYS A 167 0.74 -20.54 8.95
N ILE A 168 1.55 -19.51 8.66
CA ILE A 168 1.76 -18.99 7.31
C ILE A 168 3.21 -19.24 6.92
N ALA A 169 3.44 -19.96 5.81
CA ALA A 169 4.76 -20.13 5.23
C ALA A 169 4.99 -19.13 4.11
N ILE A 170 6.10 -18.38 4.17
CA ILE A 170 6.56 -17.51 3.10
C ILE A 170 7.84 -18.13 2.53
N CYS A 171 7.77 -18.54 1.27
CA CYS A 171 8.83 -19.30 0.61
C CYS A 171 9.49 -18.49 -0.51
N GLY A 172 10.81 -18.53 -0.63
CA GLY A 172 11.55 -17.98 -1.75
C GLY A 172 12.53 -16.88 -1.38
N ASP A 173 12.67 -15.85 -2.21
CA ASP A 173 13.60 -14.74 -2.00
C ASP A 173 13.05 -13.73 -0.99
N ILE A 174 13.41 -13.88 0.26
CA ILE A 174 12.95 -13.00 1.35
C ILE A 174 13.79 -11.72 1.40
N LEU A 175 15.08 -11.82 1.06
CA LEU A 175 16.03 -10.70 1.14
C LEU A 175 15.61 -9.53 0.24
N HIS A 176 15.08 -9.82 -0.93
CA HIS A 176 14.74 -8.81 -1.93
C HIS A 176 13.22 -8.55 -2.03
N SER A 177 12.40 -9.25 -1.24
CA SER A 177 10.95 -9.16 -1.32
C SER A 177 10.37 -8.14 -0.34
N ARG A 178 9.98 -6.96 -0.84
CA ARG A 178 9.18 -5.99 -0.08
C ARG A 178 7.83 -6.53 0.36
N VAL A 179 7.25 -7.44 -0.44
CA VAL A 179 5.96 -8.07 -0.13
C VAL A 179 6.11 -9.04 1.05
N ALA A 180 7.16 -9.87 1.06
CA ALA A 180 7.43 -10.74 2.20
C ALA A 180 7.58 -9.92 3.48
N ARG A 181 8.34 -8.83 3.45
CA ARG A 181 8.57 -7.97 4.61
C ARG A 181 7.28 -7.35 5.15
N SER A 182 6.47 -6.73 4.30
CA SER A 182 5.18 -6.14 4.72
C SER A 182 4.22 -7.21 5.24
N ASN A 183 4.20 -8.41 4.63
CA ASN A 183 3.39 -9.52 5.13
C ASN A 183 3.87 -10.02 6.50
N ILE A 184 5.18 -10.11 6.75
CA ILE A 184 5.72 -10.47 8.07
C ILE A 184 5.19 -9.51 9.13
N TYR A 185 5.31 -8.19 8.91
CA TYR A 185 4.83 -7.20 9.87
C TYR A 185 3.31 -7.32 10.10
N LEU A 186 2.54 -7.39 9.03
CA LEU A 186 1.07 -7.40 9.13
C LEU A 186 0.53 -8.69 9.74
N MET A 187 1.02 -9.84 9.29
CA MET A 187 0.49 -11.12 9.77
C MET A 187 0.89 -11.38 11.23
N ASN A 188 2.10 -10.96 11.66
CA ASN A 188 2.48 -10.99 13.07
C ASN A 188 1.58 -10.08 13.91
N MET A 189 1.30 -8.85 13.44
CA MET A 189 0.37 -7.93 14.11
C MET A 189 -1.03 -8.55 14.26
N LEU A 190 -1.47 -9.32 13.27
CA LEU A 190 -2.77 -10.00 13.26
C LEU A 190 -2.76 -11.37 13.99
N GLY A 191 -1.64 -11.76 14.62
CA GLY A 191 -1.53 -12.94 15.48
C GLY A 191 -1.29 -14.26 14.74
N ALA A 192 -0.74 -14.24 13.52
CA ALA A 192 -0.29 -15.46 12.85
C ALA A 192 1.12 -15.87 13.29
N GLU A 193 1.42 -17.17 13.17
CA GLU A 193 2.78 -17.72 13.25
C GLU A 193 3.40 -17.73 11.84
N ILE A 194 4.52 -17.02 11.67
CA ILE A 194 5.16 -16.89 10.36
C ILE A 194 6.39 -17.82 10.29
N ASN A 195 6.39 -18.65 9.25
CA ASN A 195 7.47 -19.58 8.93
C ASN A 195 8.12 -19.16 7.60
N ILE A 196 9.42 -18.91 7.62
CA ILE A 196 10.20 -18.53 6.45
C ILE A 196 10.94 -19.76 5.93
N VAL A 197 10.80 -20.01 4.64
CA VAL A 197 11.50 -21.11 3.95
C VAL A 197 12.31 -20.52 2.79
N ALA A 198 13.63 -20.44 2.95
CA ALA A 198 14.49 -19.83 1.93
C ALA A 198 15.94 -20.34 2.04
N PRO A 199 16.69 -20.37 0.92
CA PRO A 199 18.13 -20.57 0.97
C PRO A 199 18.81 -19.49 1.83
N LYS A 200 19.85 -19.85 2.56
CA LYS A 200 20.57 -18.90 3.45
C LYS A 200 21.04 -17.63 2.75
N THR A 201 21.38 -17.71 1.46
CA THR A 201 21.81 -16.57 0.64
C THR A 201 20.68 -15.59 0.31
N LEU A 202 19.44 -16.00 0.46
CA LEU A 202 18.22 -15.19 0.20
C LEU A 202 17.48 -14.81 1.49
N LEU A 203 18.12 -14.97 2.64
CA LEU A 203 17.62 -14.55 3.94
C LEU A 203 18.27 -13.23 4.38
N PRO A 204 17.50 -12.24 4.85
CA PRO A 204 18.06 -11.09 5.53
C PRO A 204 18.80 -11.51 6.80
N HIS A 205 19.91 -10.83 7.11
CA HIS A 205 20.59 -11.06 8.37
C HIS A 205 19.67 -10.78 9.56
N SER A 206 19.66 -11.68 10.54
CA SER A 206 18.85 -11.56 11.78
C SER A 206 17.34 -11.41 11.53
N ILE A 207 16.79 -12.09 10.50
CA ILE A 207 15.37 -12.02 10.17
C ILE A 207 14.47 -12.51 11.31
N GLU A 208 14.97 -13.37 12.19
CA GLU A 208 14.28 -13.91 13.37
C GLU A 208 13.81 -12.78 14.30
N ARG A 209 14.52 -11.62 14.30
CA ARG A 209 14.10 -10.42 15.05
C ARG A 209 12.75 -9.86 14.62
N LEU A 210 12.28 -10.26 13.46
CA LEU A 210 10.94 -9.90 12.99
C LEU A 210 9.83 -10.83 13.53
N GLY A 211 10.17 -11.75 14.47
CA GLY A 211 9.20 -12.67 15.07
C GLY A 211 8.79 -13.80 14.14
N VAL A 212 9.73 -14.35 13.37
CA VAL A 212 9.50 -15.45 12.43
C VAL A 212 10.35 -16.68 12.76
N ASN A 213 9.85 -17.86 12.40
CA ASN A 213 10.65 -19.09 12.39
C ASN A 213 11.32 -19.26 11.03
N VAL A 214 12.54 -19.77 10.99
CA VAL A 214 13.32 -19.95 9.74
C VAL A 214 13.63 -21.43 9.54
N PHE A 215 13.43 -21.92 8.33
CA PHE A 215 13.65 -23.31 7.91
C PHE A 215 14.50 -23.39 6.65
#